data_d884270c3090b9823a7a75334da61886
#
_entry.id   d884270c3090b9823a7a75334da61886
#
_cell.length_a   1.000
_cell.length_b   1.000
_cell.length_c   1.000
_cell.angle_alpha   90.00
_cell.angle_beta   90.00
_cell.angle_gamma   90.00
#
_symmetry.space_group_name_H-M   'P 1'
#
loop_
_entity.id
_entity.type
_entity.pdbx_description
1 polymer ?
#
loop_
_entity_poly.entity_id
_entity_poly.type
_entity_poly.pdbx_seq_one_letter_code
_entity_poly.pdbx_strand_id
1 'polypeptide(L)'
;ENREAYLKERMLFDVSLFSTKQDSKKKPMRLMPMLRWTARIAAAIVIAVSGYYMTTDYIYNKNAQPQTITVPAGQRAQITLADGTRVWLNAQSTLTYASNFGRKERNVELDGEAYFEVTKNKKLPFYVHTEMNKVRVVGTCFNVCAYKGSKEFETTLVEGIVDIYPSCNDQVITRLQKDEFFANYDGRCKKTILPSYEYLRWKEGLYCFDDVPFSGILDKLEKYYNVKISVTSPRLLTHEGLTGKFREQDGIEHILRTISKEHPFKFSINEA
;
A
#
# COMPACT_ATOMS: atom_id res chain seq x y z
N GLU A 1 29.64 -97.66 -36.68
CA GLU A 1 29.98 -96.47 -37.54
C GLU A 1 28.75 -95.66 -37.99
N ASN A 2 27.62 -96.28 -38.24
CA ASN A 2 26.45 -95.53 -38.71
C ASN A 2 25.66 -94.70 -37.64
N ARG A 3 25.84 -94.99 -36.37
CA ARG A 3 25.09 -94.37 -35.34
C ARG A 3 25.64 -92.97 -34.91
N GLU A 4 26.96 -92.81 -35.03
CA GLU A 4 27.60 -91.54 -34.73
C GLU A 4 27.41 -90.51 -35.86
N ALA A 5 27.41 -90.95 -37.12
CA ALA A 5 27.12 -90.11 -38.30
C ALA A 5 25.70 -89.59 -38.27
N TYR A 6 24.72 -90.42 -37.87
CA TYR A 6 23.31 -90.02 -37.74
C TYR A 6 23.10 -89.02 -36.57
N LEU A 7 23.76 -89.24 -35.50
CA LEU A 7 23.68 -88.28 -34.35
C LEU A 7 24.33 -86.92 -34.66
N LYS A 8 25.42 -86.94 -35.44
CA LYS A 8 26.10 -85.69 -35.91
C LYS A 8 25.25 -84.93 -36.90
N GLU A 9 24.57 -85.63 -37.81
CA GLU A 9 23.70 -84.95 -38.78
C GLU A 9 22.46 -84.37 -38.14
N ARG A 10 21.92 -85.09 -37.12
CA ARG A 10 20.78 -84.61 -36.33
C ARG A 10 21.16 -83.41 -35.44
N MET A 11 22.35 -83.41 -34.84
CA MET A 11 22.88 -82.28 -34.09
C MET A 11 23.11 -81.06 -35.00
N LEU A 12 23.62 -81.23 -36.17
CA LEU A 12 23.83 -80.18 -37.16
C LEU A 12 22.52 -79.60 -37.70
N PHE A 13 21.48 -80.48 -37.81
CA PHE A 13 20.16 -80.06 -38.21
C PHE A 13 19.47 -79.24 -37.09
N ASP A 14 19.57 -79.72 -35.84
CA ASP A 14 19.05 -78.98 -34.70
C ASP A 14 19.75 -77.65 -34.47
N VAL A 15 21.04 -77.56 -34.65
CA VAL A 15 21.82 -76.32 -34.57
C VAL A 15 21.42 -75.36 -35.69
N SER A 16 21.15 -75.88 -36.94
CA SER A 16 20.68 -75.06 -38.03
C SER A 16 19.27 -74.48 -37.81
N LEU A 17 18.37 -75.21 -37.15
CA LEU A 17 17.04 -74.75 -36.77
C LEU A 17 17.09 -73.68 -35.65
N PHE A 18 18.07 -73.76 -34.77
CA PHE A 18 18.28 -72.72 -33.75
C PHE A 18 19.03 -71.46 -34.29
N SER A 19 19.81 -71.60 -35.36
CA SER A 19 20.52 -70.48 -35.98
C SER A 19 19.63 -69.62 -36.93
N THR A 20 18.44 -70.13 -37.28
CA THR A 20 17.41 -69.36 -38.03
C THR A 20 16.42 -68.63 -37.14
N LYS A 21 16.79 -68.39 -35.88
CA LYS A 21 16.09 -67.37 -35.12
C LYS A 21 16.48 -66.01 -35.67
N GLN A 22 15.74 -65.68 -36.70
CA GLN A 22 15.75 -64.45 -37.42
C GLN A 22 15.84 -63.29 -36.42
N ASP A 23 17.01 -62.70 -36.35
CA ASP A 23 17.21 -61.41 -35.72
C ASP A 23 16.30 -60.44 -36.47
N SER A 24 15.04 -60.38 -36.05
CA SER A 24 14.15 -59.31 -36.47
C SER A 24 14.75 -58.07 -35.88
N LYS A 25 15.70 -57.47 -36.58
CA LYS A 25 16.13 -56.11 -36.36
C LYS A 25 14.86 -55.27 -36.44
N LYS A 26 14.17 -55.07 -35.29
CA LYS A 26 13.20 -54.04 -35.12
C LYS A 26 13.91 -52.77 -35.50
N LYS A 27 13.68 -52.29 -36.71
CA LYS A 27 14.14 -50.96 -37.12
C LYS A 27 13.75 -50.02 -36.00
N PRO A 28 14.68 -49.30 -35.36
CA PRO A 28 14.29 -48.36 -34.35
C PRO A 28 13.31 -47.40 -35.02
N MET A 29 12.07 -47.46 -34.54
CA MET A 29 11.02 -46.56 -34.99
C MET A 29 11.57 -45.15 -34.78
N ARG A 30 11.81 -44.43 -35.91
CA ARG A 30 12.36 -43.09 -35.89
C ARG A 30 11.36 -42.12 -35.27
N LEU A 31 11.14 -42.23 -33.95
CA LEU A 31 10.36 -41.28 -33.13
C LEU A 31 11.10 -39.92 -32.96
N MET A 32 12.42 -39.93 -33.21
CA MET A 32 13.25 -38.72 -33.09
C MET A 32 12.81 -37.52 -33.93
N PRO A 33 12.44 -37.66 -35.24
CA PRO A 33 12.03 -36.48 -35.98
C PRO A 33 10.68 -35.93 -35.51
N MET A 34 9.70 -36.76 -35.15
CA MET A 34 8.41 -36.30 -34.62
C MET A 34 8.59 -35.58 -33.27
N LEU A 35 9.40 -36.13 -32.38
CA LEU A 35 9.70 -35.51 -31.07
C LEU A 35 10.41 -34.15 -31.21
N ARG A 36 11.30 -34.03 -32.20
CA ARG A 36 11.96 -32.74 -32.52
C ARG A 36 10.98 -31.72 -33.09
N TRP A 37 10.02 -32.14 -33.90
CA TRP A 37 8.98 -31.26 -34.44
C TRP A 37 8.02 -30.78 -33.37
N THR A 38 7.53 -31.66 -32.48
CA THR A 38 6.66 -31.31 -31.34
C THR A 38 7.38 -30.41 -30.36
N ALA A 39 8.67 -30.66 -30.08
CA ALA A 39 9.47 -29.79 -29.23
C ALA A 39 9.64 -28.37 -29.82
N ARG A 40 9.82 -28.25 -31.16
CA ARG A 40 9.90 -26.93 -31.80
C ARG A 40 8.58 -26.17 -31.76
N ILE A 41 7.46 -26.87 -31.98
CA ILE A 41 6.11 -26.27 -31.85
C ILE A 41 5.85 -25.83 -30.41
N ALA A 42 6.16 -26.68 -29.45
CA ALA A 42 6.02 -26.33 -28.03
C ALA A 42 6.89 -25.10 -27.66
N ALA A 43 8.14 -25.05 -28.12
CA ALA A 43 9.01 -23.91 -27.90
C ALA A 43 8.47 -22.63 -28.56
N ALA A 44 7.94 -22.70 -29.76
CA ALA A 44 7.33 -21.57 -30.46
C ALA A 44 6.08 -21.04 -29.69
N ILE A 45 5.25 -21.95 -29.19
CA ILE A 45 4.09 -21.58 -28.35
C ILE A 45 4.54 -20.90 -27.06
N VAL A 46 5.55 -21.43 -26.37
CA VAL A 46 6.08 -20.82 -25.15
C VAL A 46 6.64 -19.43 -25.42
N ILE A 47 7.39 -19.26 -26.54
CA ILE A 47 7.92 -17.96 -26.94
C ILE A 47 6.77 -16.97 -27.25
N ALA A 48 5.78 -17.41 -28.03
CA ALA A 48 4.62 -16.58 -28.38
C ALA A 48 3.82 -16.16 -27.14
N VAL A 49 3.54 -17.10 -26.25
CA VAL A 49 2.82 -16.83 -24.98
C VAL A 49 3.63 -15.92 -24.08
N SER A 50 4.94 -16.17 -23.92
CA SER A 50 5.82 -15.30 -23.14
C SER A 50 5.90 -13.89 -23.74
N GLY A 51 6.04 -13.78 -25.05
CA GLY A 51 6.04 -12.50 -25.75
C GLY A 51 4.73 -11.75 -25.59
N TYR A 52 3.59 -12.43 -25.69
CA TYR A 52 2.27 -11.85 -25.44
C TYR A 52 2.16 -11.30 -24.00
N TYR A 53 2.53 -12.07 -22.99
CA TYR A 53 2.50 -11.61 -21.59
C TYR A 53 3.47 -10.45 -21.34
N MET A 54 4.68 -10.51 -21.91
CA MET A 54 5.66 -9.42 -21.76
C MET A 54 5.17 -8.12 -22.42
N THR A 55 4.59 -8.21 -23.63
CA THR A 55 4.09 -7.03 -24.34
C THR A 55 2.85 -6.44 -23.66
N THR A 56 1.89 -7.27 -23.23
CA THR A 56 0.70 -6.79 -22.51
C THR A 56 1.10 -6.14 -21.18
N ASP A 57 2.02 -6.73 -20.43
CA ASP A 57 2.50 -6.18 -19.16
C ASP A 57 3.27 -4.86 -19.39
N TYR A 58 4.09 -4.78 -20.44
CA TYR A 58 4.80 -3.55 -20.83
C TYR A 58 3.84 -2.43 -21.21
N ILE A 59 2.86 -2.71 -22.08
CA ILE A 59 1.87 -1.72 -22.53
C ILE A 59 1.02 -1.23 -21.37
N TYR A 60 0.57 -2.13 -20.50
CA TYR A 60 -0.24 -1.79 -19.33
C TYR A 60 0.50 -0.88 -18.34
N ASN A 61 1.78 -1.18 -18.09
CA ASN A 61 2.59 -0.36 -17.19
C ASN A 61 2.97 1.00 -17.79
N LYS A 62 3.26 1.04 -19.10
CA LYS A 62 3.59 2.28 -19.80
C LYS A 62 2.40 3.26 -19.85
N ASN A 63 1.19 2.74 -19.91
CA ASN A 63 -0.04 3.53 -20.01
C ASN A 63 -0.73 3.75 -18.66
N ALA A 64 -0.05 3.44 -17.54
CA ALA A 64 -0.60 3.69 -16.22
C ALA A 64 -0.78 5.19 -16.00
N GLN A 65 -2.04 5.62 -15.90
CA GLN A 65 -2.39 7.02 -15.63
C GLN A 65 -2.53 7.23 -14.13
N PRO A 66 -2.10 8.39 -13.59
CA PRO A 66 -2.38 8.73 -12.20
C PRO A 66 -3.88 8.93 -12.01
N GLN A 67 -4.40 8.37 -10.92
CA GLN A 67 -5.75 8.62 -10.42
C GLN A 67 -5.61 9.47 -9.16
N THR A 68 -6.29 10.61 -9.15
CA THR A 68 -6.23 11.56 -8.05
C THR A 68 -7.61 11.73 -7.44
N ILE A 69 -7.67 11.61 -6.12
CA ILE A 69 -8.87 11.84 -5.32
C ILE A 69 -8.57 13.01 -4.41
N THR A 70 -9.34 14.08 -4.57
CA THR A 70 -9.21 15.28 -3.74
C THR A 70 -10.47 15.45 -2.89
N VAL A 71 -10.26 15.64 -1.60
CA VAL A 71 -11.32 15.93 -0.63
C VAL A 71 -11.30 17.43 -0.35
N PRO A 72 -12.42 18.13 -0.62
CA PRO A 72 -12.52 19.55 -0.30
C PRO A 72 -12.42 19.84 1.20
N ALA A 73 -12.21 21.09 1.55
CA ALA A 73 -12.32 21.56 2.92
C ALA A 73 -13.71 21.27 3.49
N GLY A 74 -13.80 20.91 4.74
CA GLY A 74 -15.07 20.59 5.42
C GLY A 74 -15.70 19.25 5.02
N GLN A 75 -14.99 18.41 4.26
CA GLN A 75 -15.48 17.11 3.83
C GLN A 75 -14.48 16.00 4.21
N ARG A 76 -14.97 14.77 4.16
CA ARG A 76 -14.18 13.56 4.34
C ARG A 76 -14.61 12.53 3.30
N ALA A 77 -13.70 11.66 2.92
CA ALA A 77 -14.00 10.57 2.00
C ALA A 77 -13.43 9.25 2.54
N GLN A 78 -14.16 8.18 2.28
CA GLN A 78 -13.66 6.81 2.45
C GLN A 78 -13.61 6.14 1.11
N ILE A 79 -12.48 5.52 0.80
CA ILE A 79 -12.27 4.79 -0.45
C ILE A 79 -11.69 3.40 -0.16
N THR A 80 -11.87 2.50 -1.12
CA THR A 80 -11.22 1.18 -1.11
C THR A 80 -10.37 1.07 -2.37
N LEU A 81 -9.07 0.86 -2.20
CA LEU A 81 -8.11 0.66 -3.28
C LEU A 81 -8.25 -0.73 -3.90
N ALA A 82 -7.64 -0.94 -5.08
CA ALA A 82 -7.74 -2.18 -5.84
C ALA A 82 -7.20 -3.43 -5.09
N ASP A 83 -6.33 -3.25 -4.11
CA ASP A 83 -5.79 -4.32 -3.25
C ASP A 83 -6.65 -4.64 -2.02
N GLY A 84 -7.80 -3.96 -1.86
CA GLY A 84 -8.69 -4.05 -0.72
C GLY A 84 -8.29 -3.17 0.48
N THR A 85 -7.23 -2.36 0.35
CA THR A 85 -6.85 -1.37 1.36
C THR A 85 -7.93 -0.32 1.50
N ARG A 86 -8.38 -0.03 2.73
CA ARG A 86 -9.32 1.05 3.04
C ARG A 86 -8.57 2.30 3.46
N VAL A 87 -8.97 3.43 2.91
CA VAL A 87 -8.36 4.73 3.19
C VAL A 87 -9.46 5.73 3.52
N TRP A 88 -9.32 6.40 4.65
CA TRP A 88 -10.12 7.58 5.01
C TRP A 88 -9.27 8.80 4.76
N LEU A 89 -9.78 9.73 4.00
CA LEU A 89 -9.14 11.01 3.69
C LEU A 89 -9.85 12.12 4.48
N ASN A 90 -9.07 12.91 5.19
CA ASN A 90 -9.57 14.06 5.92
C ASN A 90 -9.75 15.28 4.99
N ALA A 91 -10.28 16.37 5.54
CA ALA A 91 -10.49 17.61 4.82
C ALA A 91 -9.19 18.14 4.18
N GLN A 92 -9.32 18.76 3.00
CA GLN A 92 -8.21 19.32 2.21
C GLN A 92 -7.10 18.31 1.87
N SER A 93 -7.45 17.02 1.75
CA SER A 93 -6.49 15.97 1.45
C SER A 93 -6.60 15.49 0.00
N THR A 94 -5.46 15.16 -0.58
CA THR A 94 -5.34 14.61 -1.92
C THR A 94 -4.54 13.31 -1.89
N LEU A 95 -5.10 12.26 -2.45
CA LEU A 95 -4.46 10.97 -2.64
C LEU A 95 -4.30 10.68 -4.12
N THR A 96 -3.07 10.41 -4.55
CA THR A 96 -2.76 10.04 -5.93
C THR A 96 -2.11 8.67 -5.99
N TYR A 97 -2.54 7.83 -6.91
CA TYR A 97 -1.97 6.51 -7.17
C TYR A 97 -2.11 6.13 -8.65
N ALA A 98 -1.26 5.22 -9.13
CA ALA A 98 -1.31 4.78 -10.52
C ALA A 98 -2.51 3.84 -10.78
N SER A 99 -3.09 3.88 -11.99
CA SER A 99 -4.20 3.01 -12.39
C SER A 99 -3.85 1.50 -12.37
N ASN A 100 -2.56 1.15 -12.38
CA ASN A 100 -2.04 -0.22 -12.23
C ASN A 100 -1.66 -0.57 -10.79
N PHE A 101 -2.07 0.24 -9.81
CA PHE A 101 -1.84 0.02 -8.38
C PHE A 101 -2.20 -1.41 -7.95
N GLY A 102 -1.34 -2.00 -7.11
CA GLY A 102 -1.54 -3.34 -6.56
C GLY A 102 -1.03 -4.49 -7.42
N ARG A 103 -0.57 -4.26 -8.66
CA ARG A 103 0.02 -5.32 -9.51
C ARG A 103 1.51 -5.54 -9.26
N LYS A 104 2.34 -4.52 -9.42
CA LYS A 104 3.80 -4.57 -9.21
C LYS A 104 4.24 -3.79 -8.00
N GLU A 105 3.50 -2.76 -7.66
CA GLU A 105 3.78 -1.88 -6.53
C GLU A 105 2.48 -1.37 -5.92
N ARG A 106 2.55 -0.94 -4.68
CA ARG A 106 1.46 -0.35 -3.93
C ARG A 106 1.90 1.02 -3.41
N ASN A 107 2.12 1.94 -4.36
CA ASN A 107 2.57 3.29 -4.07
C ASN A 107 1.38 4.25 -4.13
N VAL A 108 1.26 5.11 -3.13
CA VAL A 108 0.35 6.23 -3.10
C VAL A 108 1.11 7.49 -2.72
N GLU A 109 0.70 8.64 -3.26
CA GLU A 109 1.17 9.97 -2.86
C GLU A 109 0.07 10.62 -2.04
N LEU A 110 0.43 11.16 -0.88
CA LEU A 110 -0.49 11.84 0.03
C LEU A 110 -0.05 13.28 0.24
N ASP A 111 -1.00 14.19 0.03
CA ASP A 111 -0.96 15.57 0.48
C ASP A 111 -2.17 15.76 1.41
N GLY A 112 -1.95 15.93 2.70
CA GLY A 112 -3.01 16.04 3.68
C GLY A 112 -2.97 14.98 4.79
N GLU A 113 -4.13 14.60 5.30
CA GLU A 113 -4.26 13.60 6.36
C GLU A 113 -5.10 12.41 5.89
N ALA A 114 -4.56 11.21 6.13
CA ALA A 114 -5.24 9.96 5.80
C ALA A 114 -4.99 8.88 6.85
N TYR A 115 -6.05 8.12 7.13
CA TYR A 115 -5.98 6.89 7.90
C TYR A 115 -6.06 5.69 6.96
N PHE A 116 -5.14 4.76 7.12
CA PHE A 116 -4.98 3.59 6.26
C PHE A 116 -5.23 2.30 7.03
N GLU A 117 -6.04 1.42 6.48
CA GLU A 117 -6.14 0.01 6.88
C GLU A 117 -5.64 -0.83 5.72
N VAL A 118 -4.33 -1.09 5.72
CA VAL A 118 -3.64 -1.73 4.60
C VAL A 118 -3.81 -3.23 4.61
N THR A 119 -4.27 -3.79 3.49
CA THR A 119 -4.36 -5.23 3.28
C THR A 119 -2.98 -5.87 3.37
N LYS A 120 -2.88 -6.94 4.19
CA LYS A 120 -1.62 -7.64 4.46
C LYS A 120 -1.07 -8.32 3.22
N ASN A 121 0.12 -7.89 2.77
CA ASN A 121 0.85 -8.52 1.68
C ASN A 121 2.37 -8.32 1.88
N LYS A 122 3.04 -9.35 2.40
CA LYS A 122 4.49 -9.31 2.64
C LYS A 122 5.33 -9.29 1.35
N LYS A 123 4.78 -9.80 0.24
CA LYS A 123 5.51 -9.86 -1.05
C LYS A 123 5.49 -8.53 -1.78
N LEU A 124 4.48 -7.70 -1.53
CA LEU A 124 4.31 -6.41 -2.18
C LEU A 124 4.03 -5.34 -1.10
N PRO A 125 5.07 -4.69 -0.56
CA PRO A 125 4.90 -3.63 0.44
C PRO A 125 4.06 -2.47 -0.08
N PHE A 126 3.41 -1.74 0.84
CA PHE A 126 2.65 -0.54 0.56
C PHE A 126 3.47 0.69 0.96
N TYR A 127 3.52 1.69 0.11
CA TYR A 127 4.27 2.93 0.35
C TYR A 127 3.34 4.13 0.31
N VAL A 128 3.47 5.01 1.31
CA VAL A 128 2.88 6.35 1.30
C VAL A 128 4.01 7.35 1.12
N HIS A 129 3.99 8.06 0.01
CA HIS A 129 4.93 9.14 -0.28
C HIS A 129 4.31 10.47 0.12
N THR A 130 5.05 11.27 0.87
CA THR A 130 4.69 12.65 1.20
C THR A 130 5.84 13.59 0.81
N GLU A 131 5.66 14.89 0.97
CA GLU A 131 6.71 15.86 0.65
C GLU A 131 8.00 15.61 1.46
N MET A 132 7.87 15.31 2.75
CA MET A 132 9.01 15.19 3.66
C MET A 132 9.48 13.77 3.89
N ASN A 133 8.57 12.83 3.97
CA ASN A 133 8.84 11.47 4.40
C ASN A 133 8.13 10.43 3.52
N LYS A 134 8.68 9.23 3.52
CA LYS A 134 8.10 8.04 2.90
C LYS A 134 7.81 7.01 4.00
N VAL A 135 6.63 6.44 3.99
CA VAL A 135 6.18 5.40 4.92
C VAL A 135 6.07 4.09 4.19
N ARG A 136 6.63 3.02 4.74
CA ARG A 136 6.55 1.66 4.21
C ARG A 136 5.87 0.74 5.21
N VAL A 137 4.89 -0.03 4.73
CA VAL A 137 4.16 -1.03 5.53
C VAL A 137 3.89 -2.30 4.73
N VAL A 138 3.49 -3.39 5.40
CA VAL A 138 3.13 -4.66 4.73
C VAL A 138 1.71 -5.14 5.04
N GLY A 139 1.04 -4.50 6.00
CA GLY A 139 -0.31 -4.84 6.45
C GLY A 139 -0.52 -4.23 7.83
N THR A 140 -1.04 -3.02 7.91
CA THR A 140 -0.86 -2.11 9.03
C THR A 140 -2.04 -1.15 9.07
N CYS A 141 -2.50 -0.80 10.28
CA CYS A 141 -3.44 0.28 10.53
C CYS A 141 -2.69 1.48 11.09
N PHE A 142 -2.69 2.60 10.37
CA PHE A 142 -1.92 3.79 10.74
C PHE A 142 -2.52 5.07 10.17
N ASN A 143 -2.18 6.20 10.78
CA ASN A 143 -2.52 7.54 10.30
C ASN A 143 -1.27 8.25 9.79
N VAL A 144 -1.41 9.05 8.76
CA VAL A 144 -0.38 9.99 8.27
C VAL A 144 -1.02 11.35 8.14
N CYS A 145 -0.38 12.37 8.73
CA CYS A 145 -0.73 13.78 8.55
C CYS A 145 0.49 14.50 7.97
N ALA A 146 0.38 14.99 6.73
CA ALA A 146 1.46 15.61 5.98
C ALA A 146 0.89 16.55 4.92
N TYR A 147 0.41 17.71 5.34
CA TYR A 147 -0.06 18.75 4.42
C TYR A 147 1.10 19.44 3.76
N LYS A 148 1.05 19.55 2.44
CA LYS A 148 2.11 20.17 1.64
C LYS A 148 2.38 21.62 2.06
N GLY A 149 3.64 21.96 2.21
CA GLY A 149 4.08 23.29 2.64
C GLY A 149 3.99 23.56 4.14
N SER A 150 3.38 22.66 4.95
CA SER A 150 3.35 22.83 6.42
C SER A 150 4.68 22.57 7.11
N LYS A 151 5.61 21.89 6.44
CA LYS A 151 6.87 21.38 7.02
C LYS A 151 6.66 20.47 8.24
N GLU A 152 5.51 19.85 8.30
CA GLU A 152 5.09 18.93 9.37
C GLU A 152 4.75 17.58 8.77
N PHE A 153 5.27 16.54 9.38
CA PHE A 153 4.91 15.17 9.09
C PHE A 153 4.65 14.45 10.41
N GLU A 154 3.49 13.86 10.53
CA GLU A 154 3.11 13.05 11.69
C GLU A 154 2.60 11.68 11.23
N THR A 155 2.92 10.65 11.97
CA THR A 155 2.35 9.32 11.74
C THR A 155 2.16 8.58 13.06
N THR A 156 1.05 7.86 13.14
CA THR A 156 0.65 7.07 14.31
C THR A 156 0.38 5.65 13.88
N LEU A 157 0.97 4.72 14.59
CA LEU A 157 0.76 3.31 14.38
C LEU A 157 -0.25 2.73 15.36
N VAL A 158 -1.34 2.19 14.81
CA VAL A 158 -2.39 1.51 15.58
C VAL A 158 -2.16 0.00 15.63
N GLU A 159 -1.80 -0.61 14.50
CA GLU A 159 -1.55 -2.04 14.39
C GLU A 159 -0.51 -2.34 13.31
N GLY A 160 0.40 -3.26 13.58
CA GLY A 160 1.41 -3.73 12.64
C GLY A 160 2.78 -3.10 12.85
N ILE A 161 3.47 -2.75 11.76
CA ILE A 161 4.81 -2.15 11.76
C ILE A 161 4.86 -1.09 10.67
N VAL A 162 5.46 0.05 10.99
CA VAL A 162 5.73 1.16 10.05
C VAL A 162 7.22 1.44 10.00
N ASP A 163 7.80 1.43 8.80
CA ASP A 163 9.14 1.93 8.53
C ASP A 163 9.04 3.34 7.93
N ILE A 164 9.79 4.31 8.46
CA ILE A 164 9.79 5.71 8.02
C ILE A 164 11.14 6.03 7.40
N TYR A 165 11.10 6.66 6.23
CA TYR A 165 12.25 7.08 5.44
C TYR A 165 12.14 8.58 5.13
N PRO A 166 13.26 9.29 4.89
CA PRO A 166 13.22 10.59 4.24
C PRO A 166 12.69 10.42 2.81
N SER A 167 12.07 11.45 2.25
CA SER A 167 11.65 11.42 0.83
C SER A 167 12.83 11.31 -0.14
N CYS A 168 14.01 11.79 0.25
CA CYS A 168 15.18 11.91 -0.62
C CYS A 168 16.09 10.68 -0.66
N ASN A 169 15.93 9.71 0.26
CA ASN A 169 16.78 8.50 0.30
C ASN A 169 16.03 7.29 0.88
N ASP A 170 16.71 6.11 0.85
CA ASP A 170 16.14 4.84 1.32
C ASP A 170 16.75 4.38 2.67
N GLN A 171 17.35 5.28 3.43
CA GLN A 171 17.82 4.97 4.76
C GLN A 171 16.69 5.14 5.76
N VAL A 172 16.36 4.08 6.51
CA VAL A 172 15.30 4.12 7.53
C VAL A 172 15.66 5.12 8.62
N ILE A 173 14.80 6.13 8.84
CA ILE A 173 14.91 7.04 9.97
C ILE A 173 14.57 6.31 11.25
N THR A 174 13.40 5.64 11.26
CA THR A 174 12.90 4.93 12.42
C THR A 174 11.89 3.86 12.04
N ARG A 175 11.68 2.91 12.93
CA ARG A 175 10.60 1.92 12.88
C ARG A 175 9.65 2.16 14.04
N LEU A 176 8.37 2.19 13.73
CA LEU A 176 7.32 2.27 14.74
C LEU A 176 6.77 0.88 15.05
N GLN A 177 6.49 0.68 16.32
CA GLN A 177 5.70 -0.39 16.87
C GLN A 177 4.31 0.13 17.27
N LYS A 178 3.41 -0.79 17.58
CA LYS A 178 2.07 -0.44 18.04
C LYS A 178 2.11 0.62 19.16
N ASP A 179 1.18 1.55 19.12
CA ASP A 179 1.00 2.66 20.07
C ASP A 179 2.08 3.75 19.98
N GLU A 180 2.98 3.66 18.99
CA GLU A 180 4.00 4.68 18.78
C GLU A 180 3.57 5.74 17.76
N PHE A 181 4.00 6.96 18.04
CA PHE A 181 3.84 8.15 17.24
C PHE A 181 5.19 8.70 16.84
N PHE A 182 5.28 9.18 15.61
CA PHE A 182 6.46 9.89 15.10
C PHE A 182 6.03 11.21 14.47
N ALA A 183 6.77 12.25 14.80
CA ALA A 183 6.64 13.56 14.19
C ALA A 183 7.99 14.05 13.67
N ASN A 184 7.94 14.76 12.54
CA ASN A 184 9.06 15.50 11.98
C ASN A 184 8.59 16.93 11.71
N TYR A 185 9.09 17.87 12.47
CA TYR A 185 8.80 19.30 12.37
C TYR A 185 10.03 20.02 11.85
N ASP A 186 10.04 20.38 10.57
CA ASP A 186 11.15 21.07 9.91
C ASP A 186 12.52 20.42 10.16
N GLY A 187 12.58 19.06 10.05
CA GLY A 187 13.78 18.25 10.27
C GLY A 187 14.02 17.82 11.72
N ARG A 188 13.23 18.30 12.69
CA ARG A 188 13.32 17.86 14.10
C ARG A 188 12.42 16.67 14.30
N CYS A 189 13.03 15.50 14.43
CA CYS A 189 12.30 14.24 14.60
C CYS A 189 12.04 13.95 16.09
N LYS A 190 10.81 13.54 16.41
CA LYS A 190 10.41 13.08 17.75
C LYS A 190 9.64 11.78 17.63
N LYS A 191 9.97 10.80 18.46
CA LYS A 191 9.23 9.55 18.61
C LYS A 191 8.73 9.44 20.05
N THR A 192 7.46 9.08 20.24
CA THR A 192 6.84 8.93 21.56
C THR A 192 5.77 7.85 21.54
N ILE A 193 5.28 7.46 22.70
CA ILE A 193 4.13 6.57 22.84
C ILE A 193 2.89 7.46 23.02
N LEU A 194 1.83 7.14 22.29
CA LEU A 194 0.55 7.82 22.44
C LEU A 194 -0.28 7.19 23.56
N PRO A 195 -0.82 8.00 24.45
CA PRO A 195 -1.69 7.52 25.52
C PRO A 195 -3.07 7.11 25.02
N SER A 196 -3.50 7.60 23.85
CA SER A 196 -4.84 7.41 23.33
C SER A 196 -4.91 7.59 21.82
N TYR A 197 -5.86 6.91 21.16
CA TYR A 197 -6.21 7.08 19.74
C TYR A 197 -7.42 8.00 19.51
N GLU A 198 -7.88 8.68 20.52
CA GLU A 198 -9.09 9.52 20.43
C GLU A 198 -9.02 10.54 19.29
N TYR A 199 -7.85 11.11 19.03
CA TYR A 199 -7.69 12.09 17.96
C TYR A 199 -7.88 11.49 16.56
N LEU A 200 -7.78 10.15 16.36
CA LEU A 200 -8.06 9.46 15.10
C LEU A 200 -9.56 9.28 14.83
N ARG A 201 -10.40 9.64 15.77
CA ARG A 201 -11.86 9.53 15.63
C ARG A 201 -12.45 10.57 14.67
N TRP A 202 -11.64 11.46 14.13
CA TRP A 202 -12.06 12.33 13.04
C TRP A 202 -12.68 11.54 11.88
N LYS A 203 -12.20 10.33 11.58
CA LYS A 203 -12.78 9.42 10.60
C LYS A 203 -14.25 9.03 10.89
N GLU A 204 -14.67 9.13 12.15
CA GLU A 204 -16.03 8.86 12.63
C GLU A 204 -16.87 10.16 12.77
N GLY A 205 -16.28 11.32 12.46
CA GLY A 205 -16.93 12.63 12.67
C GLY A 205 -16.87 13.15 14.09
N LEU A 206 -15.88 12.69 14.86
CA LEU A 206 -15.65 13.17 16.21
C LEU A 206 -14.27 13.81 16.30
N TYR A 207 -14.24 15.10 16.56
CA TYR A 207 -13.02 15.86 16.78
C TYR A 207 -12.65 15.80 18.25
N CYS A 208 -11.56 15.10 18.55
CA CYS A 208 -11.03 14.94 19.89
C CYS A 208 -9.72 15.73 20.01
N PHE A 209 -9.69 16.64 20.96
CA PHE A 209 -8.51 17.39 21.34
C PHE A 209 -8.09 16.94 22.73
N ASP A 210 -6.81 16.71 22.94
CA ASP A 210 -6.24 16.32 24.22
C ASP A 210 -4.96 17.11 24.43
N ASP A 211 -5.01 18.06 25.35
CA ASP A 211 -3.92 19.00 25.65
C ASP A 211 -3.37 19.72 24.41
N VAL A 212 -4.29 20.12 23.49
CA VAL A 212 -3.93 20.80 22.23
C VAL A 212 -3.92 22.30 22.45
N PRO A 213 -2.84 23.03 22.07
CA PRO A 213 -2.83 24.49 22.11
C PRO A 213 -3.99 25.09 21.33
N PHE A 214 -4.55 26.20 21.84
CA PHE A 214 -5.73 26.80 21.20
C PHE A 214 -5.50 27.18 19.74
N SER A 215 -4.30 27.67 19.40
CA SER A 215 -3.91 27.91 18.00
C SER A 215 -4.05 26.65 17.13
N GLY A 216 -3.55 25.51 17.59
CA GLY A 216 -3.66 24.24 16.86
C GLY A 216 -5.12 23.76 16.71
N ILE A 217 -6.00 24.06 17.68
CA ILE A 217 -7.43 23.79 17.53
C ILE A 217 -8.03 24.68 16.44
N LEU A 218 -7.72 25.97 16.43
CA LEU A 218 -8.22 26.90 15.41
C LEU A 218 -7.78 26.50 14.00
N ASP A 219 -6.51 26.12 13.81
CA ASP A 219 -5.98 25.63 12.53
C ASP A 219 -6.72 24.38 12.04
N LYS A 220 -7.07 23.47 12.95
CA LYS A 220 -7.87 22.28 12.62
C LYS A 220 -9.30 22.65 12.27
N LEU A 221 -9.93 23.56 13.03
CA LEU A 221 -11.29 24.01 12.76
C LEU A 221 -11.39 24.75 11.42
N GLU A 222 -10.42 25.56 11.02
CA GLU A 222 -10.37 26.18 9.69
C GLU A 222 -10.44 25.13 8.59
N LYS A 223 -9.64 24.06 8.70
CA LYS A 223 -9.62 22.95 7.72
C LYS A 223 -10.94 22.16 7.74
N TYR A 224 -11.43 21.83 8.94
CA TYR A 224 -12.59 20.94 9.12
C TYR A 224 -13.90 21.61 8.71
N TYR A 225 -14.02 22.94 8.86
CA TYR A 225 -15.25 23.68 8.55
C TYR A 225 -15.13 24.60 7.33
N ASN A 226 -13.98 24.61 6.63
CA ASN A 226 -13.73 25.50 5.50
C ASN A 226 -14.01 26.97 5.81
N VAL A 227 -13.50 27.43 6.93
CA VAL A 227 -13.64 28.82 7.38
C VAL A 227 -12.27 29.43 7.56
N LYS A 228 -12.22 30.77 7.60
CA LYS A 228 -11.02 31.52 7.96
C LYS A 228 -11.22 32.14 9.34
N ILE A 229 -10.32 31.86 10.26
CA ILE A 229 -10.38 32.36 11.63
C ILE A 229 -9.33 33.44 11.84
N SER A 230 -9.74 34.64 12.19
CA SER A 230 -8.82 35.74 12.50
C SER A 230 -8.81 36.02 13.99
N VAL A 231 -7.67 35.88 14.62
CA VAL A 231 -7.51 36.13 16.05
C VAL A 231 -7.03 37.56 16.26
N THR A 232 -7.85 38.39 16.87
CA THR A 232 -7.52 39.81 17.16
C THR A 232 -6.73 39.99 18.46
N SER A 233 -6.79 39.03 19.40
CA SER A 233 -6.08 39.08 20.65
C SER A 233 -4.98 38.00 20.73
N PRO A 234 -3.68 38.35 20.63
CA PRO A 234 -2.60 37.41 20.71
C PRO A 234 -2.57 36.56 22.01
N ARG A 235 -3.16 37.10 23.10
CA ARG A 235 -3.24 36.36 24.36
C ARG A 235 -4.05 35.08 24.29
N LEU A 236 -5.00 34.97 23.35
CA LEU A 236 -5.79 33.76 23.15
C LEU A 236 -4.93 32.59 22.59
N LEU A 237 -3.90 32.92 21.83
CA LEU A 237 -3.01 31.91 21.23
C LEU A 237 -2.02 31.31 22.24
N THR A 238 -1.85 31.95 23.41
CA THR A 238 -0.95 31.48 24.49
C THR A 238 -1.67 30.66 25.54
N HIS A 239 -2.97 30.37 25.37
CA HIS A 239 -3.68 29.49 26.28
C HIS A 239 -3.08 28.09 26.26
N GLU A 240 -2.94 27.50 27.45
CA GLU A 240 -2.51 26.14 27.66
C GLU A 240 -3.44 25.16 26.92
N GLY A 241 -2.99 23.91 26.78
CA GLY A 241 -3.68 22.92 26.02
C GLY A 241 -5.14 22.71 26.43
N LEU A 242 -6.00 22.65 25.44
CA LEU A 242 -7.43 22.41 25.64
C LEU A 242 -7.75 20.94 25.39
N THR A 243 -8.61 20.39 26.21
CA THR A 243 -9.13 19.04 26.06
C THR A 243 -10.64 19.09 25.85
N GLY A 244 -11.09 18.42 24.76
CA GLY A 244 -12.52 18.41 24.47
C GLY A 244 -12.87 17.44 23.33
N LYS A 245 -14.15 17.05 23.25
CA LYS A 245 -14.69 16.18 22.20
C LYS A 245 -15.91 16.84 21.59
N PHE A 246 -15.88 17.02 20.27
CA PHE A 246 -16.91 17.71 19.52
C PHE A 246 -17.35 16.86 18.33
N ARG A 247 -18.65 16.83 18.05
CA ARG A 247 -19.17 16.20 16.84
C ARG A 247 -19.08 17.19 15.68
N GLU A 248 -18.67 16.74 14.54
CA GLU A 248 -18.62 17.56 13.32
C GLU A 248 -19.97 18.22 13.02
N GLN A 249 -21.06 17.47 13.20
CA GLN A 249 -22.42 17.94 12.95
C GLN A 249 -22.89 19.07 13.88
N ASP A 250 -22.24 19.29 15.02
CA ASP A 250 -22.60 20.34 15.96
C ASP A 250 -22.20 21.73 15.44
N GLY A 251 -21.32 21.79 14.45
CA GLY A 251 -20.87 23.01 13.78
C GLY A 251 -19.87 23.82 14.59
N ILE A 252 -19.12 24.68 13.88
CA ILE A 252 -18.04 25.48 14.46
C ILE A 252 -18.53 26.45 15.55
N GLU A 253 -19.71 27.05 15.36
CA GLU A 253 -20.28 28.00 16.34
C GLU A 253 -20.49 27.33 17.71
N HIS A 254 -21.05 26.11 17.70
CA HIS A 254 -21.25 25.35 18.93
C HIS A 254 -19.93 25.02 19.61
N ILE A 255 -18.92 24.65 18.87
CA ILE A 255 -17.58 24.35 19.40
C ILE A 255 -16.97 25.58 20.03
N LEU A 256 -16.92 26.70 19.31
CA LEU A 256 -16.37 27.96 19.83
C LEU A 256 -17.13 28.46 21.05
N ARG A 257 -18.48 28.36 21.04
CA ARG A 257 -19.33 28.70 22.19
C ARG A 257 -19.05 27.81 23.41
N THR A 258 -18.79 26.55 23.20
CA THR A 258 -18.48 25.60 24.28
C THR A 258 -17.10 25.91 24.87
N ILE A 259 -16.08 26.10 24.04
CA ILE A 259 -14.74 26.50 24.50
C ILE A 259 -14.78 27.84 25.24
N SER A 260 -15.55 28.81 24.75
CA SER A 260 -15.65 30.15 25.39
C SER A 260 -16.25 30.17 26.80
N LYS A 261 -16.95 29.11 27.20
CA LYS A 261 -17.45 28.96 28.58
C LYS A 261 -16.34 28.66 29.59
N GLU A 262 -15.35 27.89 29.19
CA GLU A 262 -14.20 27.50 30.00
C GLU A 262 -13.05 28.51 29.90
N HIS A 263 -12.84 29.03 28.69
CA HIS A 263 -11.81 29.99 28.34
C HIS A 263 -12.46 31.25 27.75
N PRO A 264 -12.78 32.27 28.54
CA PRO A 264 -13.59 33.38 28.13
C PRO A 264 -12.99 34.19 26.97
N PHE A 265 -13.63 34.17 25.78
CA PHE A 265 -13.39 35.02 24.64
C PHE A 265 -14.70 35.35 23.93
N LYS A 266 -14.66 36.37 23.09
CA LYS A 266 -15.78 36.73 22.19
C LYS A 266 -15.42 36.38 20.75
N PHE A 267 -16.37 35.91 20.00
CA PHE A 267 -16.22 35.66 18.59
C PHE A 267 -17.44 36.17 17.83
N SER A 268 -17.27 36.45 16.56
CA SER A 268 -18.33 36.76 15.60
C SER A 268 -18.14 35.92 14.34
N ILE A 269 -19.24 35.53 13.74
CA ILE A 269 -19.23 34.79 12.46
C ILE A 269 -19.75 35.78 11.41
N ASN A 270 -18.94 36.01 10.38
CA ASN A 270 -19.35 36.75 9.22
C ASN A 270 -19.70 35.77 8.12
N GLU A 271 -20.92 35.82 7.62
CA GLU A 271 -21.29 35.08 6.41
C GLU A 271 -20.60 35.75 5.22
N ALA A 272 -19.90 34.93 4.39
CA ALA A 272 -19.17 35.39 3.22
C ALA A 272 -20.11 35.54 2.00
#